data_1ec1fcc04206636f137df2d79ca89c5c
#
_entry.id   1ec1fcc04206636f137df2d79ca89c5c
#
_cell.length_a   1.000
_cell.length_b   1.000
_cell.length_c   1.000
_cell.angle_alpha   90.00
_cell.angle_beta   90.00
_cell.angle_gamma   90.00
#
_symmetry.space_group_name_H-M   'P 1'
#
loop_
_entity.id
_entity.type
_entity.pdbx_description
1 polymer ?
#
loop_
_entity_poly.entity_id
_entity_poly.type
_entity_poly.pdbx_seq_one_letter_code
_entity_poly.pdbx_strand_id
1 'polypeptide(L)'
;MRAILSRFGKALVTSAVTAAVIGMAAAPAFATAATWTVKPGGATTSKAGTTTVKDVTANQSVTCTSSSTKGSFKKGSGLAGAGIGTVTSLTLTGCSVLGMNISVTITGSMPVNALSYNKAKKAVSMSLTKIHGSLSASGCSATIDGTGATAHNGMVKATYANTGAKLKVLATGGNLHLYNVNCFGVINSGDSVNFTTTYTLTPKQVITSP
;
A
#
# COMPACT_ATOMS: atom_id res chain seq x y z
N MET A 1 53.98 34.75 -45.52
CA MET A 1 54.06 34.97 -47.00
C MET A 1 52.66 34.89 -47.56
N ARG A 2 52.30 36.01 -48.18
CA ARG A 2 51.39 36.17 -49.35
C ARG A 2 49.99 35.57 -49.20
N ALA A 3 48.94 36.35 -48.97
CA ALA A 3 48.30 37.24 -50.00
C ALA A 3 47.48 36.39 -50.99
N ILE A 4 46.25 36.63 -51.39
CA ILE A 4 45.64 37.84 -51.97
C ILE A 4 44.20 37.45 -52.37
N LEU A 5 43.19 38.31 -52.10
CA LEU A 5 42.13 38.79 -53.00
C LEU A 5 41.26 37.76 -53.78
N SER A 6 40.06 37.87 -53.99
CA SER A 6 39.04 38.96 -54.09
C SER A 6 37.85 38.41 -54.87
N ARG A 7 36.69 38.86 -54.69
CA ARG A 7 35.75 39.55 -55.59
C ARG A 7 34.31 39.04 -55.51
N PHE A 8 33.51 39.99 -55.14
CA PHE A 8 32.24 40.40 -55.73
C PHE A 8 31.29 39.35 -56.34
N GLY A 9 30.09 39.40 -55.88
CA GLY A 9 29.02 38.99 -56.76
C GLY A 9 27.61 38.84 -56.13
N LYS A 10 26.87 39.93 -56.21
CA LYS A 10 25.41 39.99 -56.44
C LYS A 10 24.45 39.54 -55.35
N ALA A 11 23.79 40.58 -54.87
CA ALA A 11 22.53 40.50 -54.12
C ALA A 11 21.45 39.75 -54.92
N LEU A 12 20.80 38.81 -54.29
CA LEU A 12 19.49 38.32 -54.65
C LEU A 12 18.60 38.48 -53.43
N VAL A 13 17.71 39.45 -53.53
CA VAL A 13 16.60 39.64 -52.57
C VAL A 13 15.63 38.51 -52.81
N THR A 14 15.61 37.57 -51.89
CA THR A 14 14.57 36.55 -51.84
C THR A 14 13.71 36.85 -50.62
N SER A 15 12.50 37.29 -50.89
CA SER A 15 11.44 37.55 -49.92
C SER A 15 11.14 36.27 -49.15
N ALA A 16 11.58 36.19 -47.88
CA ALA A 16 11.19 35.11 -46.97
C ALA A 16 9.76 35.37 -46.49
N VAL A 17 8.83 34.61 -47.01
CA VAL A 17 7.50 34.46 -46.44
C VAL A 17 7.66 33.75 -45.12
N THR A 18 7.60 34.47 -44.01
CA THR A 18 7.55 33.92 -42.69
C THR A 18 6.16 33.32 -42.49
N ALA A 19 6.03 32.01 -42.71
CA ALA A 19 4.88 31.25 -42.24
C ALA A 19 4.94 31.20 -40.72
N ALA A 20 4.10 31.99 -40.07
CA ALA A 20 3.87 31.89 -38.61
C ALA A 20 3.21 30.55 -38.32
N VAL A 21 4.01 29.57 -37.92
CA VAL A 21 3.53 28.31 -37.34
C VAL A 21 2.98 28.68 -35.98
N ILE A 22 1.66 28.85 -35.88
CA ILE A 22 0.96 28.93 -34.59
C ILE A 22 1.09 27.54 -33.98
N GLY A 23 2.13 27.35 -33.16
CA GLY A 23 2.27 26.18 -32.31
C GLY A 23 1.12 26.16 -31.32
N MET A 24 0.10 25.37 -31.60
CA MET A 24 -0.87 24.98 -30.56
C MET A 24 -0.10 24.21 -29.50
N ALA A 25 0.27 24.89 -28.43
CA ALA A 25 0.75 24.25 -27.22
C ALA A 25 -0.41 23.37 -26.71
N ALA A 26 -0.36 22.09 -26.98
CA ALA A 26 -1.26 21.12 -26.35
C ALA A 26 -1.05 21.26 -24.84
N ALA A 27 -2.01 21.83 -24.15
CA ALA A 27 -2.00 21.87 -22.70
C ALA A 27 -1.84 20.43 -22.19
N PRO A 28 -0.93 20.16 -21.24
CA PRO A 28 -0.81 18.83 -20.67
C PRO A 28 -2.17 18.43 -20.13
N ALA A 29 -2.71 17.32 -20.63
CA ALA A 29 -3.93 16.74 -20.09
C ALA A 29 -3.60 16.29 -18.67
N PHE A 30 -3.97 17.07 -17.68
CA PHE A 30 -3.90 16.66 -16.28
C PHE A 30 -4.77 15.40 -16.14
N ALA A 31 -4.13 14.26 -15.94
CA ALA A 31 -4.84 13.04 -15.60
C ALA A 31 -5.62 13.32 -14.29
N THR A 32 -6.94 13.39 -14.38
CA THR A 32 -7.78 13.54 -13.19
C THR A 32 -7.55 12.35 -12.29
N ALA A 33 -7.16 12.61 -11.05
CA ALA A 33 -6.97 11.55 -10.06
C ALA A 33 -8.26 10.73 -9.95
N ALA A 34 -8.12 9.40 -9.94
CA ALA A 34 -9.26 8.50 -9.84
C ALA A 34 -10.08 8.84 -8.59
N THR A 35 -11.37 9.10 -8.78
CA THR A 35 -12.31 9.34 -7.69
C THR A 35 -12.99 8.06 -7.27
N TRP A 36 -13.42 7.99 -6.02
CA TRP A 36 -13.98 6.78 -5.43
C TRP A 36 -15.39 7.04 -4.87
N THR A 37 -16.20 6.00 -4.94
CA THR A 37 -17.51 5.95 -4.29
C THR A 37 -17.51 4.85 -3.26
N VAL A 38 -17.97 5.15 -2.04
CA VAL A 38 -18.07 4.19 -0.93
C VAL A 38 -19.47 4.24 -0.33
N LYS A 39 -20.09 3.07 -0.21
CA LYS A 39 -21.42 2.87 0.39
C LYS A 39 -21.44 1.59 1.22
N PRO A 40 -22.06 1.56 2.40
CA PRO A 40 -22.67 2.69 3.13
C PRO A 40 -21.65 3.61 3.79
N GLY A 41 -20.36 3.22 3.93
CA GLY A 41 -19.35 3.90 4.72
C GLY A 41 -19.59 3.74 6.23
N GLY A 42 -18.88 4.56 7.04
CA GLY A 42 -19.02 4.56 8.50
C GLY A 42 -18.20 3.46 9.18
N ALA A 43 -18.53 3.19 10.43
CA ALA A 43 -17.81 2.22 11.25
C ALA A 43 -17.91 0.79 10.69
N THR A 44 -16.80 0.07 10.75
CA THR A 44 -16.70 -1.32 10.29
C THR A 44 -15.95 -2.18 11.31
N THR A 45 -16.32 -3.43 11.35
CA THR A 45 -15.54 -4.48 12.00
C THR A 45 -15.18 -5.53 10.95
N SER A 46 -14.12 -6.27 11.21
CA SER A 46 -13.84 -7.43 10.37
C SER A 46 -13.31 -8.60 11.21
N LYS A 47 -13.55 -9.80 10.72
CA LYS A 47 -13.06 -11.03 11.33
C LYS A 47 -12.38 -11.89 10.27
N ALA A 48 -11.31 -12.56 10.67
CA ALA A 48 -10.65 -13.59 9.91
C ALA A 48 -10.43 -14.82 10.81
N GLY A 49 -10.34 -15.99 10.19
CA GLY A 49 -9.84 -17.19 10.83
C GLY A 49 -8.31 -17.16 10.91
N THR A 50 -7.68 -18.22 10.48
CA THR A 50 -6.22 -18.35 10.52
C THR A 50 -5.54 -17.16 9.85
N THR A 51 -4.60 -16.59 10.56
CA THR A 51 -3.77 -15.47 10.14
C THR A 51 -2.31 -15.86 10.28
N THR A 52 -1.52 -15.64 9.26
CA THR A 52 -0.10 -15.99 9.24
C THR A 52 0.76 -14.76 9.10
N VAL A 53 1.76 -14.64 9.97
CA VAL A 53 2.88 -13.72 9.85
C VAL A 53 4.12 -14.56 9.55
N LYS A 54 4.62 -14.48 8.34
CA LYS A 54 5.77 -15.27 7.89
C LYS A 54 7.01 -14.39 7.80
N ASP A 55 8.05 -14.76 8.53
CA ASP A 55 9.40 -14.33 8.25
C ASP A 55 9.89 -15.05 6.99
N VAL A 56 10.14 -14.28 5.93
CA VAL A 56 10.49 -14.83 4.63
C VAL A 56 11.95 -15.25 4.61
N THR A 57 12.79 -14.53 5.34
CA THR A 57 14.25 -14.73 5.40
C THR A 57 14.59 -15.98 6.21
N ALA A 58 14.09 -16.06 7.44
CA ALA A 58 14.30 -17.21 8.32
C ALA A 58 13.35 -18.39 8.02
N ASN A 59 12.37 -18.21 7.12
CA ASN A 59 11.32 -19.18 6.78
C ASN A 59 10.52 -19.65 8.00
N GLN A 60 10.36 -18.79 9.00
CA GLN A 60 9.55 -19.06 10.21
C GLN A 60 8.16 -18.49 10.05
N SER A 61 7.17 -19.13 10.65
CA SER A 61 5.78 -18.66 10.58
C SER A 61 5.13 -18.64 11.95
N VAL A 62 4.62 -17.45 12.31
CA VAL A 62 3.69 -17.29 13.41
C VAL A 62 2.29 -17.50 12.86
N THR A 63 1.56 -18.44 13.42
CA THR A 63 0.16 -18.71 13.06
C THR A 63 -0.74 -18.32 14.21
N CYS A 64 -1.73 -17.47 13.91
CA CYS A 64 -2.77 -17.08 14.87
C CYS A 64 -4.09 -17.76 14.48
N THR A 65 -4.84 -18.25 15.48
CA THR A 65 -6.11 -18.95 15.26
C THR A 65 -7.21 -18.04 14.71
N SER A 66 -7.16 -16.76 15.07
CA SER A 66 -8.08 -15.74 14.56
C SER A 66 -7.48 -14.35 14.59
N SER A 67 -8.09 -13.45 13.82
CA SER A 67 -7.82 -12.04 13.91
C SER A 67 -9.09 -11.21 13.69
N SER A 68 -9.12 -10.02 14.27
CA SER A 68 -10.23 -9.08 14.10
C SER A 68 -9.73 -7.65 13.97
N THR A 69 -10.49 -6.81 13.25
CA THR A 69 -10.20 -5.37 13.16
C THR A 69 -11.43 -4.54 13.49
N LYS A 70 -11.18 -3.30 13.94
CA LYS A 70 -12.16 -2.22 13.98
C LYS A 70 -11.65 -1.08 13.13
N GLY A 71 -12.55 -0.34 12.51
CA GLY A 71 -12.16 0.78 11.66
C GLY A 71 -13.37 1.50 11.09
N SER A 72 -13.12 2.30 10.05
CA SER A 72 -14.19 3.02 9.35
C SER A 72 -13.81 3.27 7.90
N PHE A 73 -14.83 3.50 7.07
CA PHE A 73 -14.67 4.01 5.71
C PHE A 73 -15.39 5.35 5.57
N LYS A 74 -14.82 6.24 4.75
CA LYS A 74 -15.52 7.44 4.31
C LYS A 74 -16.79 7.05 3.56
N LYS A 75 -17.81 7.91 3.58
CA LYS A 75 -19.07 7.71 2.85
C LYS A 75 -19.19 8.77 1.75
N GLY A 76 -19.63 8.38 0.57
CA GLY A 76 -19.92 9.32 -0.52
C GLY A 76 -19.29 8.95 -1.84
N SER A 77 -19.35 9.89 -2.79
CA SER A 77 -18.74 9.85 -4.11
C SER A 77 -17.70 10.97 -4.25
N GLY A 78 -16.86 10.91 -5.28
CA GLY A 78 -15.79 11.89 -5.48
C GLY A 78 -14.66 11.82 -4.45
N LEU A 79 -14.57 10.74 -3.70
CA LEU A 79 -13.58 10.59 -2.63
C LEU A 79 -12.18 10.37 -3.21
N ALA A 80 -11.16 10.93 -2.56
CA ALA A 80 -9.77 10.55 -2.82
C ALA A 80 -9.53 9.10 -2.40
N GLY A 81 -8.72 8.37 -3.17
CA GLY A 81 -8.33 7.01 -2.81
C GLY A 81 -7.44 6.95 -1.56
N ALA A 82 -6.61 7.98 -1.35
CA ALA A 82 -5.79 8.10 -0.15
C ALA A 82 -6.66 8.31 1.10
N GLY A 83 -6.44 7.45 2.11
CA GLY A 83 -7.19 7.52 3.36
C GLY A 83 -8.70 7.36 3.17
N ILE A 84 -9.13 6.50 2.24
CA ILE A 84 -10.55 6.20 2.00
C ILE A 84 -11.19 5.49 3.19
N GLY A 85 -10.38 4.85 4.02
CA GLY A 85 -10.75 4.25 5.29
C GLY A 85 -9.60 4.25 6.28
N THR A 86 -9.87 3.74 7.47
CA THR A 86 -8.88 3.64 8.55
C THR A 86 -9.19 2.41 9.37
N VAL A 87 -8.18 1.60 9.68
CA VAL A 87 -8.24 0.55 10.70
C VAL A 87 -7.69 1.14 11.99
N THR A 88 -8.46 1.15 13.05
CA THR A 88 -8.11 1.72 14.35
C THR A 88 -7.61 0.69 15.35
N SER A 89 -7.91 -0.57 15.14
CA SER A 89 -7.36 -1.67 15.92
C SER A 89 -7.26 -2.95 15.11
N LEU A 90 -6.22 -3.73 15.37
CA LEU A 90 -6.03 -5.09 14.89
C LEU A 90 -5.68 -5.96 16.09
N THR A 91 -6.49 -6.99 16.33
CA THR A 91 -6.28 -7.98 17.39
C THR A 91 -5.96 -9.32 16.75
N LEU A 92 -4.90 -9.95 17.18
CA LEU A 92 -4.45 -11.28 16.79
C LEU A 92 -4.61 -12.20 18.02
N THR A 93 -5.20 -13.37 17.85
CA THR A 93 -5.54 -14.27 18.97
C THR A 93 -4.98 -15.66 18.72
N GLY A 94 -4.48 -16.27 19.79
CA GLY A 94 -3.95 -17.64 19.76
C GLY A 94 -2.79 -17.79 18.79
N CYS A 95 -1.83 -16.86 18.85
CA CYS A 95 -0.64 -16.90 18.01
C CYS A 95 0.42 -17.83 18.58
N SER A 96 1.03 -18.62 17.73
CA SER A 96 2.12 -19.53 18.11
C SER A 96 3.14 -19.69 16.98
N VAL A 97 4.38 -20.01 17.36
CA VAL A 97 5.46 -20.48 16.48
C VAL A 97 6.17 -21.65 17.16
N LEU A 98 6.41 -22.73 16.45
CA LEU A 98 7.09 -23.92 16.97
C LEU A 98 6.51 -24.40 18.32
N GLY A 99 5.21 -24.27 18.54
CA GLY A 99 4.52 -24.63 19.77
C GLY A 99 4.60 -23.60 20.91
N MET A 100 5.36 -22.51 20.75
CA MET A 100 5.45 -21.42 21.73
C MET A 100 4.35 -20.38 21.49
N ASN A 101 3.69 -19.95 22.56
CA ASN A 101 2.71 -18.85 22.47
C ASN A 101 3.40 -17.51 22.23
N ILE A 102 2.88 -16.74 21.30
CA ILE A 102 3.39 -15.42 20.94
C ILE A 102 2.26 -14.39 21.06
N SER A 103 2.58 -13.23 21.62
CA SER A 103 1.77 -12.04 21.56
C SER A 103 2.24 -11.15 20.40
N VAL A 104 1.33 -10.79 19.51
CA VAL A 104 1.58 -9.81 18.45
C VAL A 104 0.66 -8.63 18.68
N THR A 105 1.24 -7.45 18.91
CA THR A 105 0.52 -6.21 19.16
C THR A 105 0.80 -5.24 18.03
N ILE A 106 -0.24 -4.82 17.31
CA ILE A 106 -0.16 -3.76 16.30
C ILE A 106 -0.72 -2.50 16.91
N THR A 107 0.02 -1.40 16.83
CA THR A 107 -0.31 -0.12 17.46
C THR A 107 -0.62 0.95 16.42
N GLY A 108 -1.36 1.97 16.86
CA GLY A 108 -1.68 3.11 16.01
C GLY A 108 -2.84 2.87 15.05
N SER A 109 -3.06 3.88 14.25
CA SER A 109 -4.13 3.94 13.24
C SER A 109 -3.53 3.70 11.86
N MET A 110 -4.08 2.74 11.13
CA MET A 110 -3.60 2.31 9.82
C MET A 110 -4.51 2.84 8.71
N PRO A 111 -4.09 3.89 7.97
CA PRO A 111 -4.83 4.37 6.80
C PRO A 111 -5.00 3.28 5.75
N VAL A 112 -6.21 3.20 5.18
CA VAL A 112 -6.55 2.35 4.05
C VAL A 112 -6.60 3.21 2.81
N ASN A 113 -5.81 2.87 1.79
CA ASN A 113 -5.77 3.58 0.53
C ASN A 113 -6.30 2.69 -0.60
N ALA A 114 -7.23 3.19 -1.40
CA ALA A 114 -7.68 2.54 -2.62
C ALA A 114 -6.75 2.94 -3.78
N LEU A 115 -6.24 1.96 -4.51
CA LEU A 115 -5.22 2.14 -5.53
C LEU A 115 -5.79 1.98 -6.95
N SER A 116 -6.54 0.91 -7.19
CA SER A 116 -7.17 0.64 -8.48
C SER A 116 -8.43 -0.19 -8.33
N TYR A 117 -9.36 -0.05 -9.29
CA TYR A 117 -10.61 -0.80 -9.34
C TYR A 117 -10.66 -1.70 -10.57
N ASN A 118 -10.87 -2.98 -10.36
CA ASN A 118 -11.13 -3.94 -11.42
C ASN A 118 -12.63 -4.13 -11.57
N LYS A 119 -13.23 -3.53 -12.60
CA LYS A 119 -14.69 -3.58 -12.86
C LYS A 119 -15.19 -5.02 -13.10
N ALA A 120 -14.46 -5.82 -13.85
CA ALA A 120 -14.86 -7.19 -14.17
C ALA A 120 -14.92 -8.09 -12.92
N LYS A 121 -13.95 -7.95 -12.03
CA LYS A 121 -13.88 -8.70 -10.76
C LYS A 121 -14.65 -8.04 -9.62
N LYS A 122 -15.14 -6.80 -9.80
CA LYS A 122 -15.74 -5.95 -8.75
C LYS A 122 -14.83 -5.89 -7.52
N ALA A 123 -13.53 -5.70 -7.74
CA ALA A 123 -12.50 -5.75 -6.71
C ALA A 123 -11.62 -4.50 -6.72
N VAL A 124 -11.20 -4.08 -5.55
CA VAL A 124 -10.34 -2.92 -5.30
C VAL A 124 -9.00 -3.39 -4.81
N SER A 125 -7.92 -2.97 -5.48
CA SER A 125 -6.56 -3.09 -4.94
C SER A 125 -6.36 -1.98 -3.90
N MET A 126 -5.83 -2.35 -2.75
CA MET A 126 -5.67 -1.47 -1.59
C MET A 126 -4.28 -1.59 -0.97
N SER A 127 -3.90 -0.59 -0.19
CA SER A 127 -2.80 -0.69 0.77
C SER A 127 -3.27 -0.24 2.17
N LEU A 128 -2.73 -0.90 3.18
CA LEU A 128 -2.78 -0.44 4.57
C LEU A 128 -1.38 0.06 4.91
N THR A 129 -1.30 1.24 5.48
CA THR A 129 -0.03 1.93 5.75
C THR A 129 0.09 2.32 7.22
N LYS A 130 1.27 2.78 7.64
CA LYS A 130 1.61 3.12 9.03
C LYS A 130 1.47 1.94 9.99
N ILE A 131 1.75 0.74 9.50
CA ILE A 131 1.75 -0.45 10.34
C ILE A 131 3.03 -0.47 11.16
N HIS A 132 2.89 -0.54 12.47
CA HIS A 132 3.97 -0.80 13.40
C HIS A 132 3.46 -1.58 14.61
N GLY A 133 4.34 -2.30 15.26
CA GLY A 133 3.94 -3.14 16.37
C GLY A 133 5.08 -3.90 16.98
N SER A 134 4.76 -4.84 17.84
CA SER A 134 5.72 -5.70 18.51
C SER A 134 5.28 -7.15 18.50
N LEU A 135 6.26 -8.02 18.58
CA LEU A 135 6.13 -9.45 18.82
C LEU A 135 6.83 -9.76 20.14
N SER A 136 6.20 -10.53 21.00
CA SER A 136 6.79 -10.96 22.27
C SER A 136 6.38 -12.40 22.64
N ALA A 137 7.35 -13.15 23.13
CA ALA A 137 7.19 -14.49 23.69
C ALA A 137 8.21 -14.66 24.82
N SER A 138 8.19 -15.81 25.51
CA SER A 138 9.21 -16.11 26.52
C SER A 138 10.60 -16.17 25.85
N GLY A 139 11.48 -15.23 26.21
CA GLY A 139 12.85 -15.13 25.66
C GLY A 139 12.92 -14.64 24.22
N CYS A 140 11.83 -14.13 23.63
CA CYS A 140 11.82 -13.62 22.26
C CYS A 140 11.05 -12.32 22.18
N SER A 141 11.64 -11.29 21.57
CA SER A 141 10.98 -10.02 21.26
C SER A 141 11.46 -9.45 19.94
N ALA A 142 10.60 -8.73 19.26
CA ALA A 142 10.94 -7.99 18.04
C ALA A 142 9.98 -6.82 17.85
N THR A 143 10.42 -5.80 17.11
CA THR A 143 9.59 -4.71 16.59
C THR A 143 9.21 -5.04 15.15
N ILE A 144 7.97 -4.82 14.76
CA ILE A 144 7.48 -4.91 13.38
C ILE A 144 7.30 -3.48 12.87
N ASP A 145 7.97 -3.14 11.76
CA ASP A 145 7.84 -1.81 11.14
C ASP A 145 8.17 -1.91 9.63
N GLY A 146 8.21 -0.76 8.94
CA GLY A 146 8.50 -0.67 7.52
C GLY A 146 10.00 -0.59 7.21
N THR A 147 10.50 0.62 6.86
CA THR A 147 11.88 0.81 6.40
C THR A 147 12.90 1.13 7.50
N GLY A 148 12.49 1.08 8.76
CA GLY A 148 13.35 1.33 9.93
C GLY A 148 12.57 1.14 11.22
N ALA A 149 13.23 0.82 12.31
CA ALA A 149 12.64 0.43 13.60
C ALA A 149 11.67 1.45 14.23
N THR A 150 11.74 2.70 13.81
CA THR A 150 10.92 3.81 14.31
C THR A 150 10.29 4.63 13.19
N ALA A 151 10.30 4.10 11.96
CA ALA A 151 9.79 4.82 10.80
C ALA A 151 8.26 4.90 10.75
N HIS A 152 7.57 3.97 11.43
CA HIS A 152 6.10 3.85 11.48
C HIS A 152 5.45 3.93 10.10
N ASN A 153 6.14 3.34 9.10
CA ASN A 153 5.75 3.37 7.70
C ASN A 153 5.53 1.97 7.10
N GLY A 154 5.34 0.97 7.96
CA GLY A 154 5.00 -0.37 7.53
C GLY A 154 3.76 -0.38 6.64
N MET A 155 3.78 -1.21 5.60
CA MET A 155 2.70 -1.30 4.62
C MET A 155 2.45 -2.76 4.22
N VAL A 156 1.19 -3.10 3.99
CA VAL A 156 0.77 -4.32 3.30
C VAL A 156 -0.16 -3.98 2.15
N LYS A 157 -0.16 -4.81 1.12
CA LYS A 157 -1.14 -4.76 0.03
C LYS A 157 -2.31 -5.69 0.31
N ALA A 158 -3.48 -5.32 -0.17
CA ALA A 158 -4.69 -6.11 -0.03
C ALA A 158 -5.58 -5.97 -1.27
N THR A 159 -6.48 -6.91 -1.44
CA THR A 159 -7.55 -6.84 -2.43
C THR A 159 -8.89 -6.98 -1.70
N TYR A 160 -9.77 -6.01 -1.90
CA TYR A 160 -11.13 -6.05 -1.39
C TYR A 160 -12.10 -6.45 -2.51
N ALA A 161 -12.79 -7.55 -2.35
CA ALA A 161 -13.86 -7.98 -3.25
C ALA A 161 -15.20 -7.47 -2.73
N ASN A 162 -15.87 -6.62 -3.51
CA ASN A 162 -17.22 -6.14 -3.21
C ASN A 162 -18.22 -7.29 -3.09
N THR A 163 -18.01 -8.36 -3.86
CA THR A 163 -18.76 -9.62 -3.73
C THR A 163 -18.27 -10.36 -2.49
N GLY A 164 -19.15 -10.59 -1.52
CA GLY A 164 -18.83 -11.32 -0.30
C GLY A 164 -18.09 -10.50 0.78
N ALA A 165 -17.82 -9.21 0.54
CA ALA A 165 -17.16 -8.32 1.51
C ALA A 165 -15.80 -8.86 2.02
N LYS A 166 -15.01 -9.48 1.15
CA LYS A 166 -13.75 -10.11 1.51
C LYS A 166 -12.56 -9.18 1.25
N LEU A 167 -11.78 -8.94 2.29
CA LEU A 167 -10.50 -8.26 2.22
C LEU A 167 -9.38 -9.28 2.38
N LYS A 168 -8.71 -9.61 1.29
CA LYS A 168 -7.55 -10.51 1.28
C LYS A 168 -6.28 -9.68 1.40
N VAL A 169 -5.53 -9.85 2.47
CA VAL A 169 -4.17 -9.31 2.61
C VAL A 169 -3.21 -10.20 1.85
N LEU A 170 -2.33 -9.58 1.07
CA LEU A 170 -1.43 -10.28 0.14
C LEU A 170 -0.08 -10.53 0.80
N ALA A 171 0.49 -11.70 0.53
CA ALA A 171 1.83 -12.07 0.99
C ALA A 171 2.96 -11.23 0.37
N THR A 172 2.70 -10.49 -0.70
CA THR A 172 3.73 -9.76 -1.43
C THR A 172 3.35 -8.29 -1.61
N GLY A 173 4.38 -7.47 -1.86
CA GLY A 173 4.23 -6.04 -2.15
C GLY A 173 4.03 -5.17 -0.92
N GLY A 174 4.29 -5.69 0.27
CA GLY A 174 4.50 -4.95 1.51
C GLY A 174 5.97 -4.61 1.73
N ASN A 175 6.25 -3.94 2.84
CA ASN A 175 7.60 -3.57 3.27
C ASN A 175 7.83 -3.83 4.77
N LEU A 176 7.11 -4.78 5.35
CA LEU A 176 7.27 -5.09 6.76
C LEU A 176 8.59 -5.82 7.02
N HIS A 177 9.28 -5.42 8.07
CA HIS A 177 10.52 -6.03 8.56
C HIS A 177 10.49 -6.16 10.09
N LEU A 178 11.35 -7.04 10.58
CA LEU A 178 11.63 -7.17 12.02
C LEU A 178 12.82 -6.30 12.40
N TYR A 179 12.74 -5.67 13.57
CA TYR A 179 13.82 -4.87 14.14
C TYR A 179 13.95 -5.16 15.63
N ASN A 180 15.08 -4.76 16.23
CA ASN A 180 15.35 -4.92 17.66
C ASN A 180 15.08 -6.35 18.14
N VAL A 181 15.49 -7.31 17.31
CA VAL A 181 15.21 -8.72 17.53
C VAL A 181 16.12 -9.26 18.64
N ASN A 182 15.49 -9.93 19.61
CA ASN A 182 16.14 -10.73 20.63
C ASN A 182 15.39 -12.08 20.73
N CYS A 183 15.73 -13.05 19.90
CA CYS A 183 15.00 -14.33 19.73
C CYS A 183 15.93 -15.50 19.51
N PHE A 184 17.01 -15.63 20.27
CA PHE A 184 17.94 -16.77 20.23
C PHE A 184 18.46 -17.14 18.83
N GLY A 185 18.54 -16.18 17.89
CA GLY A 185 19.02 -16.42 16.53
C GLY A 185 18.02 -17.13 15.60
N VAL A 186 16.77 -17.34 16.03
CA VAL A 186 15.72 -17.97 15.20
C VAL A 186 15.21 -17.02 14.10
N ILE A 187 15.17 -15.73 14.40
CA ILE A 187 14.86 -14.62 13.50
C ILE A 187 15.86 -13.49 13.74
N ASN A 188 16.07 -12.63 12.75
CA ASN A 188 17.07 -11.56 12.83
C ASN A 188 16.49 -10.17 12.56
N SER A 189 17.18 -9.15 13.02
CA SER A 189 16.86 -7.77 12.69
C SER A 189 17.13 -7.53 11.21
N GLY A 190 16.16 -6.92 10.52
CA GLY A 190 16.16 -6.73 9.06
C GLY A 190 15.40 -7.81 8.28
N ASP A 191 15.01 -8.91 8.92
CA ASP A 191 14.24 -9.97 8.24
C ASP A 191 12.90 -9.42 7.74
N SER A 192 12.55 -9.77 6.48
CA SER A 192 11.29 -9.38 5.87
C SER A 192 10.15 -10.26 6.35
N VAL A 193 9.00 -9.65 6.66
CA VAL A 193 7.80 -10.37 7.07
C VAL A 193 6.62 -10.13 6.14
N ASN A 194 5.90 -11.20 5.87
CA ASN A 194 4.64 -11.19 5.15
C ASN A 194 3.47 -11.45 6.09
N PHE A 195 2.41 -10.68 5.93
CA PHE A 195 1.16 -10.86 6.67
C PHE A 195 0.08 -11.37 5.72
N THR A 196 -0.52 -12.50 6.02
CA THR A 196 -1.51 -13.14 5.13
C THR A 196 -2.75 -13.51 5.89
N THR A 197 -3.91 -13.06 5.41
CA THR A 197 -5.22 -13.41 5.96
C THR A 197 -6.33 -12.98 5.03
N THR A 198 -7.57 -13.42 5.30
CA THR A 198 -8.77 -12.96 4.60
C THR A 198 -9.83 -12.58 5.60
N TYR A 199 -10.12 -11.29 5.68
CA TYR A 199 -11.16 -10.72 6.52
C TYR A 199 -12.52 -10.70 5.84
N THR A 200 -13.59 -10.86 6.61
CA THR A 200 -14.95 -10.50 6.19
C THR A 200 -15.36 -9.23 6.88
N LEU A 201 -15.71 -8.19 6.13
CA LEU A 201 -16.10 -6.87 6.63
C LEU A 201 -17.59 -6.82 6.97
N THR A 202 -17.91 -6.18 8.10
CA THR A 202 -19.28 -5.91 8.54
C THR A 202 -19.39 -4.46 9.02
N PRO A 203 -20.34 -3.66 8.53
CA PRO A 203 -21.19 -3.95 7.37
C PRO A 203 -20.40 -4.06 6.07
N LYS A 204 -20.94 -4.80 5.12
CA LYS A 204 -20.39 -4.89 3.76
C LYS A 204 -20.26 -3.50 3.16
N GLN A 205 -19.11 -3.21 2.59
CA GLN A 205 -18.86 -1.99 1.82
C GLN A 205 -18.98 -2.26 0.32
N VAL A 206 -19.42 -1.28 -0.44
CA VAL A 206 -19.33 -1.25 -1.90
C VAL A 206 -18.39 -0.10 -2.25
N ILE A 207 -17.24 -0.42 -2.80
CA ILE A 207 -16.18 0.53 -3.14
C ILE A 207 -15.93 0.42 -4.64
N THR A 208 -16.14 1.53 -5.37
CA THR A 208 -16.00 1.58 -6.82
C THR A 208 -15.26 2.84 -7.26
N SER A 209 -14.68 2.78 -8.46
CA SER A 209 -14.14 3.92 -9.19
C SER A 209 -14.67 3.88 -10.62
N PRO A 210 -14.79 5.02 -11.31
CA PRO A 210 -15.23 5.12 -12.70
C PRO A 210 -14.45 4.27 -13.69
#